data_e8724639462c7ba3544db199e35b5e9d
#
_entry.id   e8724639462c7ba3544db199e35b5e9d
#
_cell.length_a   1.000
_cell.length_b   1.000
_cell.length_c   1.000
_cell.angle_alpha   90.00
_cell.angle_beta   90.00
_cell.angle_gamma   90.00
#
_symmetry.space_group_name_H-M   'P 1'
#
loop_
_entity.id
_entity.type
_entity.pdbx_description
1 polymer ?
#
loop_
_entity_poly.entity_id
_entity_poly.type
_entity_poly.pdbx_seq_one_letter_code
_entity_poly.pdbx_strand_id
1 'polypeptide(L)'
;MERLDGQVALITGAKGGLGTYVTRTFLTAGASVAGVSRSIQQSDFPEPHFAAIPAELSSRDAARAVADAVVRRFRRIDILVHLVGGFAGGQPVADTDDATLKRMLDLNLWSAFHILRAVIPGMRAAGSGRIVAIGSRAAAEPQPSIAAYGASKAALVSLLKSVALENKDRGITANVILPATMDTPANRAADPHADFSKWVDPQQVANLALWLASDAAAQVTGAVIPVYGKDL
;
A
#
# COMPACT_ATOMS: atom_id res chain seq x y z
N MET A 1 17.47 11.37 6.37
CA MET A 1 16.57 10.32 5.84
C MET A 1 16.47 9.25 6.89
N GLU A 2 15.26 8.77 7.18
CA GLU A 2 15.03 7.69 8.14
C GLU A 2 15.80 6.42 7.75
N ARG A 3 16.25 5.65 8.75
CA ARG A 3 16.95 4.39 8.55
C ARG A 3 16.11 3.22 9.00
N LEU A 4 16.19 2.12 8.27
CA LEU A 4 15.46 0.86 8.54
C LEU A 4 16.43 -0.34 8.59
N ASP A 5 17.67 -0.11 9.04
CA ASP A 5 18.68 -1.16 9.11
C ASP A 5 18.21 -2.34 9.97
N GLY A 6 18.35 -3.55 9.44
CA GLY A 6 17.90 -4.78 10.10
C GLY A 6 16.40 -5.03 10.12
N GLN A 7 15.58 -4.13 9.56
CA GLN A 7 14.14 -4.33 9.44
C GLN A 7 13.78 -5.01 8.11
N VAL A 8 12.69 -5.77 8.12
CA VAL A 8 12.15 -6.47 6.96
C VAL A 8 10.83 -5.85 6.54
N ALA A 9 10.79 -5.30 5.32
CA ALA A 9 9.60 -4.71 4.72
C ALA A 9 8.99 -5.65 3.67
N LEU A 10 7.73 -6.00 3.85
CA LEU A 10 6.89 -6.61 2.83
C LEU A 10 6.15 -5.51 2.08
N ILE A 11 6.46 -5.34 0.79
CA ILE A 11 5.86 -4.31 -0.08
C ILE A 11 5.01 -5.00 -1.14
N THR A 12 3.70 -4.86 -1.07
CA THR A 12 2.78 -5.39 -2.07
C THR A 12 2.55 -4.36 -3.17
N GLY A 13 2.43 -4.80 -4.41
CA GLY A 13 2.38 -3.89 -5.55
C GLY A 13 3.75 -3.26 -5.89
N ALA A 14 4.85 -3.88 -5.48
CA ALA A 14 6.22 -3.35 -5.52
C ALA A 14 6.71 -2.93 -6.92
N LYS A 15 6.21 -3.54 -8.00
CA LYS A 15 6.54 -3.19 -9.39
C LYS A 15 5.58 -2.16 -10.01
N GLY A 16 4.59 -1.66 -9.26
CA GLY A 16 3.65 -0.63 -9.71
C GLY A 16 4.29 0.76 -9.81
N GLY A 17 3.55 1.73 -10.36
CA GLY A 17 4.02 3.11 -10.52
C GLY A 17 4.53 3.73 -9.22
N LEU A 18 3.77 3.66 -8.13
CA LEU A 18 4.23 4.06 -6.80
C LEU A 18 5.18 3.01 -6.18
N GLY A 19 4.92 1.72 -6.44
CA GLY A 19 5.66 0.61 -5.83
C GLY A 19 7.15 0.66 -6.09
N THR A 20 7.56 1.07 -7.28
CA THR A 20 8.97 1.22 -7.64
C THR A 20 9.68 2.27 -6.79
N TYR A 21 9.02 3.41 -6.54
CA TYR A 21 9.56 4.47 -5.66
C TYR A 21 9.66 3.99 -4.22
N VAL A 22 8.60 3.39 -3.68
CA VAL A 22 8.59 2.88 -2.31
C VAL A 22 9.66 1.80 -2.12
N THR A 23 9.75 0.83 -3.02
CA THR A 23 10.75 -0.25 -2.95
C THR A 23 12.17 0.30 -2.92
N ARG A 24 12.51 1.21 -3.84
CA ARG A 24 13.84 1.85 -3.88
C ARG A 24 14.12 2.67 -2.63
N THR A 25 13.15 3.46 -2.16
CA THR A 25 13.28 4.27 -0.95
C THR A 25 13.58 3.41 0.27
N PHE A 26 12.88 2.28 0.43
CA PHE A 26 13.09 1.37 1.57
C PHE A 26 14.43 0.62 1.48
N LEU A 27 14.84 0.18 0.30
CA LEU A 27 16.17 -0.41 0.08
C LEU A 27 17.28 0.59 0.38
N THR A 28 17.17 1.83 -0.08
CA THR A 28 18.13 2.91 0.21
C THR A 28 18.18 3.25 1.72
N ALA A 29 17.06 3.10 2.43
CA ALA A 29 17.00 3.27 3.88
C ALA A 29 17.60 2.09 4.67
N GLY A 30 18.07 1.02 4.01
CA GLY A 30 18.74 -0.13 4.63
C GLY A 30 17.83 -1.29 5.00
N ALA A 31 16.53 -1.25 4.63
CA ALA A 31 15.63 -2.37 4.86
C ALA A 31 15.97 -3.57 3.96
N SER A 32 15.74 -4.78 4.47
CA SER A 32 15.53 -5.94 3.61
C SER A 32 14.10 -5.91 3.06
N VAL A 33 13.94 -5.99 1.73
CA VAL A 33 12.63 -5.82 1.09
C VAL A 33 12.18 -7.09 0.39
N ALA A 34 10.99 -7.57 0.74
CA ALA A 34 10.25 -8.55 -0.03
C ALA A 34 9.21 -7.82 -0.90
N GLY A 35 9.47 -7.74 -2.20
CA GLY A 35 8.57 -7.11 -3.17
C GLY A 35 7.58 -8.12 -3.75
N VAL A 36 6.29 -7.82 -3.70
CA VAL A 36 5.22 -8.67 -4.23
C VAL A 36 4.51 -7.97 -5.37
N SER A 37 4.46 -8.58 -6.53
CA SER A 37 3.63 -8.21 -7.68
C SER A 37 3.50 -9.40 -8.62
N ARG A 38 2.48 -9.43 -9.49
CA ARG A 38 2.24 -10.55 -10.42
C ARG A 38 3.42 -10.87 -11.33
N SER A 39 4.11 -9.85 -11.82
CA SER A 39 5.21 -9.96 -12.81
C SER A 39 6.57 -9.47 -12.29
N ILE A 40 6.75 -9.42 -10.97
CA ILE A 40 8.01 -8.98 -10.38
C ILE A 40 9.10 -10.02 -10.57
N GLN A 41 10.32 -9.56 -10.86
CA GLN A 41 11.51 -10.38 -11.02
C GLN A 41 12.64 -9.84 -10.15
N GLN A 42 13.60 -10.67 -9.82
CA GLN A 42 14.77 -10.26 -9.04
C GLN A 42 15.58 -9.16 -9.73
N SER A 43 15.58 -9.15 -11.06
CA SER A 43 16.26 -8.13 -11.88
C SER A 43 15.59 -6.74 -11.85
N ASP A 44 14.35 -6.63 -11.38
CA ASP A 44 13.67 -5.32 -11.25
C ASP A 44 14.34 -4.46 -10.17
N PHE A 45 14.94 -5.12 -9.15
CA PHE A 45 15.70 -4.50 -8.06
C PHE A 45 16.90 -5.39 -7.75
N PRO A 46 18.09 -5.08 -8.30
CA PRO A 46 19.25 -5.97 -8.22
C PRO A 46 19.98 -5.94 -6.87
N GLU A 47 19.45 -5.22 -5.89
CA GLU A 47 20.04 -5.08 -4.56
C GLU A 47 20.03 -6.42 -3.80
N PRO A 48 21.13 -6.77 -3.06
CA PRO A 48 21.25 -8.06 -2.37
C PRO A 48 20.24 -8.28 -1.25
N HIS A 49 19.66 -7.20 -0.71
CA HIS A 49 18.64 -7.23 0.33
C HIS A 49 17.21 -7.22 -0.23
N PHE A 50 17.05 -7.38 -1.54
CA PHE A 50 15.75 -7.54 -2.18
C PHE A 50 15.43 -9.01 -2.45
N ALA A 51 14.15 -9.36 -2.34
CA ALA A 51 13.59 -10.63 -2.77
C ALA A 51 12.31 -10.42 -3.57
N ALA A 52 12.26 -10.87 -4.80
CA ALA A 52 11.06 -10.86 -5.62
C ALA A 52 10.15 -12.04 -5.26
N ILE A 53 8.86 -11.77 -5.03
CA ILE A 53 7.84 -12.79 -4.79
C ILE A 53 6.71 -12.58 -5.81
N PRO A 54 6.74 -13.28 -6.95
CA PRO A 54 5.65 -13.24 -7.92
C PRO A 54 4.39 -13.84 -7.32
N ALA A 55 3.37 -13.01 -7.05
CA ALA A 55 2.11 -13.47 -6.48
C ALA A 55 0.99 -12.46 -6.72
N GLU A 56 -0.24 -12.96 -6.59
CA GLU A 56 -1.47 -12.18 -6.52
C GLU A 56 -2.16 -12.41 -5.17
N LEU A 57 -2.67 -11.34 -4.55
CA LEU A 57 -3.30 -11.40 -3.22
C LEU A 57 -4.82 -11.63 -3.34
N SER A 58 -5.23 -12.55 -4.20
CA SER A 58 -6.63 -12.82 -4.52
C SER A 58 -7.36 -13.70 -3.50
N SER A 59 -6.63 -14.34 -2.58
CA SER A 59 -7.19 -15.22 -1.56
C SER A 59 -6.39 -15.20 -0.26
N ARG A 60 -7.02 -15.75 0.80
CA ARG A 60 -6.36 -15.96 2.09
C ARG A 60 -5.10 -16.82 1.96
N ASP A 61 -5.18 -17.91 1.20
CA ASP A 61 -4.08 -18.86 1.10
C ASP A 61 -2.92 -18.28 0.28
N ALA A 62 -3.21 -17.51 -0.78
CA ALA A 62 -2.20 -16.79 -1.54
C ALA A 62 -1.45 -15.77 -0.65
N ALA A 63 -2.18 -14.98 0.14
CA ALA A 63 -1.57 -14.01 1.05
C ALA A 63 -0.75 -14.70 2.15
N ARG A 64 -1.21 -15.83 2.69
CA ARG A 64 -0.47 -16.64 3.67
C ARG A 64 0.82 -17.19 3.06
N ALA A 65 0.74 -17.75 1.85
CA ALA A 65 1.92 -18.27 1.14
C ALA A 65 2.99 -17.17 0.93
N VAL A 66 2.57 -15.94 0.62
CA VAL A 66 3.46 -14.77 0.53
C VAL A 66 4.12 -14.49 1.87
N ALA A 67 3.36 -14.35 2.97
CA ALA A 67 3.91 -14.08 4.29
C ALA A 67 4.88 -15.19 4.73
N ASP A 68 4.53 -16.45 4.52
CA ASP A 68 5.39 -17.60 4.82
C ASP A 68 6.69 -17.59 4.00
N ALA A 69 6.64 -17.17 2.73
CA ALA A 69 7.83 -17.02 1.89
C ALA A 69 8.78 -15.94 2.42
N VAL A 70 8.24 -14.79 2.87
CA VAL A 70 9.04 -13.72 3.49
C VAL A 70 9.67 -14.21 4.78
N VAL A 71 8.91 -14.88 5.66
CA VAL A 71 9.42 -15.41 6.93
C VAL A 71 10.48 -16.49 6.70
N ARG A 72 10.33 -17.36 5.70
CA ARG A 72 11.38 -18.33 5.33
C ARG A 72 12.67 -17.62 4.89
N ARG A 73 12.58 -16.54 4.15
CA ARG A 73 13.74 -15.81 3.58
C ARG A 73 14.42 -14.90 4.60
N PHE A 74 13.62 -14.14 5.38
CA PHE A 74 14.12 -13.05 6.23
C PHE A 74 13.84 -13.25 7.73
N ARG A 75 13.13 -14.33 8.12
CA ARG A 75 12.78 -14.72 9.50
C ARG A 75 11.70 -13.89 10.18
N ARG A 76 11.35 -12.71 9.65
CA ARG A 76 10.39 -11.77 10.24
C ARG A 76 9.72 -10.90 9.18
N ILE A 77 8.67 -10.20 9.58
CA ILE A 77 8.05 -9.09 8.83
C ILE A 77 7.82 -7.98 9.85
N ASP A 78 8.56 -6.89 9.73
CA ASP A 78 8.46 -5.73 10.63
C ASP A 78 7.53 -4.68 10.06
N ILE A 79 7.52 -4.55 8.74
CA ILE A 79 6.82 -3.51 8.02
C ILE A 79 5.97 -4.15 6.92
N LEU A 80 4.71 -3.74 6.82
CA LEU A 80 3.85 -3.98 5.65
C LEU A 80 3.55 -2.64 4.98
N VAL A 81 3.95 -2.49 3.70
CA VAL A 81 3.46 -1.40 2.85
C VAL A 81 2.55 -2.00 1.79
N HIS A 82 1.24 -1.74 1.93
CA HIS A 82 0.23 -2.29 1.02
C HIS A 82 -0.14 -1.28 -0.06
N LEU A 83 0.34 -1.55 -1.29
CA LEU A 83 0.14 -0.70 -2.46
C LEU A 83 -0.74 -1.35 -3.54
N VAL A 84 -1.13 -2.62 -3.36
CA VAL A 84 -2.05 -3.28 -4.29
C VAL A 84 -3.38 -2.55 -4.33
N GLY A 85 -3.84 -2.28 -5.53
CA GLY A 85 -5.11 -1.64 -5.78
C GLY A 85 -5.33 -1.44 -7.27
N GLY A 86 -6.52 -0.99 -7.61
CA GLY A 86 -6.89 -0.68 -8.98
C GLY A 86 -7.92 0.45 -9.01
N PHE A 87 -8.14 0.98 -10.21
CA PHE A 87 -9.10 2.03 -10.50
C PHE A 87 -10.10 1.56 -11.55
N ALA A 88 -11.33 1.94 -11.37
CA ALA A 88 -12.37 1.95 -12.39
C ALA A 88 -13.33 3.12 -12.12
N GLY A 89 -13.71 3.80 -13.18
CA GLY A 89 -14.60 4.95 -13.14
C GLY A 89 -15.11 5.27 -14.55
N GLY A 90 -15.81 6.40 -14.67
CA GLY A 90 -16.37 6.88 -15.92
C GLY A 90 -17.87 6.66 -16.07
N GLN A 91 -18.52 5.94 -15.12
CA GLN A 91 -19.95 5.70 -15.13
C GLN A 91 -20.60 6.19 -13.82
N PRO A 92 -21.76 6.86 -13.86
CA PRO A 92 -22.55 7.15 -12.67
C PRO A 92 -23.03 5.84 -12.02
N VAL A 93 -23.46 5.91 -10.75
CA VAL A 93 -23.87 4.73 -9.98
C VAL A 93 -24.97 3.93 -10.69
N ALA A 94 -25.94 4.62 -11.30
CA ALA A 94 -27.05 3.97 -11.99
C ALA A 94 -26.63 3.08 -13.17
N ASP A 95 -25.46 3.37 -13.78
CA ASP A 95 -24.95 2.67 -14.96
C ASP A 95 -23.72 1.79 -14.65
N THR A 96 -23.26 1.80 -13.38
CA THR A 96 -22.12 0.98 -12.94
C THR A 96 -22.59 -0.47 -12.72
N ASP A 97 -21.99 -1.42 -13.40
CA ASP A 97 -22.30 -2.83 -13.26
C ASP A 97 -21.74 -3.45 -11.95
N ASP A 98 -22.37 -4.55 -11.50
CA ASP A 98 -21.96 -5.28 -10.29
C ASP A 98 -20.53 -5.81 -10.38
N ALA A 99 -20.08 -6.19 -11.57
CA ALA A 99 -18.73 -6.72 -11.80
C ALA A 99 -17.66 -5.66 -11.54
N THR A 100 -17.94 -4.39 -11.89
CA THR A 100 -17.04 -3.25 -11.62
C THR A 100 -16.94 -3.00 -10.11
N LEU A 101 -18.07 -2.97 -9.38
CA LEU A 101 -18.05 -2.83 -7.93
C LEU A 101 -17.31 -3.98 -7.27
N LYS A 102 -17.63 -5.22 -7.66
CA LYS A 102 -16.95 -6.42 -7.15
C LYS A 102 -15.45 -6.35 -7.38
N ARG A 103 -15.01 -6.01 -8.60
CA ARG A 103 -13.58 -5.88 -8.94
C ARG A 103 -12.87 -4.83 -8.10
N MET A 104 -13.53 -3.67 -7.82
CA MET A 104 -12.94 -2.63 -6.98
C MET A 104 -12.80 -3.11 -5.53
N LEU A 105 -13.78 -3.82 -5.00
CA LEU A 105 -13.71 -4.41 -3.66
C LEU A 105 -12.62 -5.50 -3.59
N ASP A 106 -12.54 -6.38 -4.58
CA ASP A 106 -11.54 -7.45 -4.61
C ASP A 106 -10.11 -6.88 -4.61
N LEU A 107 -9.86 -5.88 -5.46
CA LEU A 107 -8.52 -5.27 -5.59
C LEU A 107 -8.15 -4.37 -4.42
N ASN A 108 -9.07 -3.53 -3.94
CA ASN A 108 -8.74 -2.46 -3.00
C ASN A 108 -9.01 -2.81 -1.53
N LEU A 109 -9.89 -3.78 -1.26
CA LEU A 109 -10.28 -4.16 0.10
C LEU A 109 -9.86 -5.61 0.43
N TRP A 110 -10.29 -6.60 -0.38
CA TRP A 110 -10.01 -8.01 -0.07
C TRP A 110 -8.52 -8.32 -0.09
N SER A 111 -7.76 -7.78 -1.03
CA SER A 111 -6.30 -7.96 -1.07
C SER A 111 -5.63 -7.46 0.22
N ALA A 112 -6.04 -6.28 0.73
CA ALA A 112 -5.57 -5.74 2.00
C ALA A 112 -5.98 -6.62 3.17
N PHE A 113 -7.26 -7.03 3.23
CA PHE A 113 -7.77 -7.88 4.31
C PHE A 113 -7.02 -9.22 4.39
N HIS A 114 -6.72 -9.83 3.25
CA HIS A 114 -5.98 -11.09 3.21
C HIS A 114 -4.56 -10.94 3.73
N ILE A 115 -3.81 -9.93 3.26
CA ILE A 115 -2.42 -9.77 3.67
C ILE A 115 -2.29 -9.30 5.13
N LEU A 116 -3.19 -8.44 5.62
CA LEU A 116 -3.25 -8.03 7.03
C LEU A 116 -3.44 -9.25 7.95
N ARG A 117 -4.38 -10.14 7.63
CA ARG A 117 -4.60 -11.39 8.38
C ARG A 117 -3.39 -12.32 8.38
N ALA A 118 -2.56 -12.26 7.35
CA ALA A 118 -1.37 -13.09 7.26
C ALA A 118 -0.19 -12.53 8.09
N VAL A 119 -0.03 -11.20 8.17
CA VAL A 119 1.15 -10.59 8.81
C VAL A 119 0.93 -10.21 10.28
N ILE A 120 -0.27 -9.76 10.66
CA ILE A 120 -0.56 -9.26 12.02
C ILE A 120 -0.24 -10.28 13.13
N PRO A 121 -0.53 -11.59 13.00
CA PRO A 121 -0.17 -12.54 14.05
C PRO A 121 1.32 -12.57 14.38
N GLY A 122 2.19 -12.50 13.35
CA GLY A 122 3.64 -12.43 13.53
C GLY A 122 4.09 -11.13 14.20
N MET A 123 3.53 -9.99 13.79
CA MET A 123 3.79 -8.68 14.42
C MET A 123 3.33 -8.65 15.89
N ARG A 124 2.17 -9.22 16.19
CA ARG A 124 1.68 -9.35 17.59
C ARG A 124 2.62 -10.19 18.45
N ALA A 125 3.12 -11.30 17.90
CA ALA A 125 4.07 -12.17 18.62
C ALA A 125 5.42 -11.46 18.86
N ALA A 126 5.84 -10.57 17.95
CA ALA A 126 7.03 -9.76 18.08
C ALA A 126 6.84 -8.53 18.99
N GLY A 127 5.59 -8.14 19.31
CA GLY A 127 5.28 -6.91 20.04
C GLY A 127 5.61 -5.63 19.27
N SER A 128 5.74 -5.70 17.95
CA SER A 128 6.13 -4.57 17.10
C SER A 128 5.65 -4.79 15.66
N GLY A 129 5.25 -3.70 14.99
CA GLY A 129 4.90 -3.73 13.57
C GLY A 129 4.55 -2.35 13.04
N ARG A 130 4.79 -2.13 11.76
CA ARG A 130 4.44 -0.91 11.04
C ARG A 130 3.62 -1.26 9.81
N ILE A 131 2.40 -0.74 9.71
CA ILE A 131 1.49 -1.00 8.60
C ILE A 131 1.14 0.33 7.94
N VAL A 132 1.43 0.44 6.65
CA VAL A 132 1.08 1.59 5.82
C VAL A 132 0.30 1.10 4.61
N ALA A 133 -0.88 1.65 4.37
CA ALA A 133 -1.67 1.37 3.17
C ALA A 133 -1.89 2.63 2.34
N ILE A 134 -2.06 2.45 1.03
CA ILE A 134 -2.39 3.53 0.12
C ILE A 134 -3.88 3.53 -0.20
N GLY A 135 -4.55 4.55 0.33
CA GLY A 135 -5.92 4.88 0.01
C GLY A 135 -6.03 5.69 -1.28
N SER A 136 -6.86 6.71 -1.26
CA SER A 136 -7.03 7.72 -2.31
C SER A 136 -7.78 8.91 -1.74
N ARG A 137 -7.61 10.11 -2.32
CA ARG A 137 -8.46 11.27 -2.06
C ARG A 137 -9.95 10.91 -2.17
N ALA A 138 -10.33 10.07 -3.14
CA ALA A 138 -11.69 9.61 -3.34
C ALA A 138 -12.31 8.86 -2.14
N ALA A 139 -11.52 8.41 -1.17
CA ALA A 139 -12.04 7.82 0.06
C ALA A 139 -12.58 8.86 1.04
N ALA A 140 -12.09 10.10 0.98
CA ALA A 140 -12.48 11.20 1.86
C ALA A 140 -13.35 12.24 1.12
N GLU A 141 -13.09 12.44 -0.16
CA GLU A 141 -13.75 13.43 -1.02
C GLU A 141 -14.38 12.71 -2.23
N PRO A 142 -15.66 12.28 -2.10
CA PRO A 142 -16.36 11.58 -3.17
C PRO A 142 -16.47 12.44 -4.43
N GLN A 143 -16.33 11.79 -5.60
CA GLN A 143 -16.50 12.45 -6.90
C GLN A 143 -17.49 11.68 -7.76
N PRO A 144 -18.18 12.35 -8.69
CA PRO A 144 -19.10 11.68 -9.61
C PRO A 144 -18.37 10.66 -10.48
N SER A 145 -19.07 9.64 -10.91
CA SER A 145 -18.61 8.61 -11.86
C SER A 145 -17.46 7.72 -11.38
N ILE A 146 -17.07 7.77 -10.10
CA ILE A 146 -16.05 6.88 -9.51
C ILE A 146 -16.54 6.23 -8.19
N ALA A 147 -17.84 6.07 -8.01
CA ALA A 147 -18.42 5.62 -6.75
C ALA A 147 -17.91 4.24 -6.29
N ALA A 148 -17.80 3.26 -7.18
CA ALA A 148 -17.29 1.93 -6.86
C ALA A 148 -15.84 1.98 -6.34
N TYR A 149 -15.00 2.78 -6.97
CA TYR A 149 -13.63 3.03 -6.53
C TYR A 149 -13.59 3.74 -5.17
N GLY A 150 -14.30 4.88 -5.05
CA GLY A 150 -14.36 5.66 -3.81
C GLY A 150 -14.83 4.82 -2.63
N ALA A 151 -15.92 4.06 -2.79
CA ALA A 151 -16.45 3.16 -1.77
C ALA A 151 -15.43 2.09 -1.34
N SER A 152 -14.72 1.47 -2.30
CA SER A 152 -13.70 0.46 -2.01
C SER A 152 -12.51 1.05 -1.22
N LYS A 153 -12.10 2.27 -1.53
CA LYS A 153 -11.01 2.97 -0.82
C LYS A 153 -11.46 3.50 0.55
N ALA A 154 -12.71 3.92 0.69
CA ALA A 154 -13.29 4.27 2.00
C ALA A 154 -13.37 3.05 2.93
N ALA A 155 -13.76 1.88 2.39
CA ALA A 155 -13.75 0.61 3.13
C ALA A 155 -12.33 0.22 3.60
N LEU A 156 -11.30 0.41 2.77
CA LEU A 156 -9.90 0.22 3.16
C LEU A 156 -9.50 1.13 4.33
N VAL A 157 -9.87 2.42 4.29
CA VAL A 157 -9.61 3.36 5.38
C VAL A 157 -10.24 2.89 6.68
N SER A 158 -11.51 2.48 6.65
CA SER A 158 -12.22 1.94 7.81
C SER A 158 -11.52 0.69 8.37
N LEU A 159 -11.11 -0.24 7.50
CA LEU A 159 -10.39 -1.45 7.88
C LEU A 159 -9.08 -1.11 8.61
N LEU A 160 -8.26 -0.21 8.07
CA LEU A 160 -6.98 0.16 8.69
C LEU A 160 -7.15 0.86 10.04
N LYS A 161 -8.18 1.69 10.20
CA LYS A 161 -8.53 2.31 11.49
C LYS A 161 -8.88 1.23 12.54
N SER A 162 -9.65 0.21 12.17
CA SER A 162 -9.95 -0.92 13.05
C SER A 162 -8.68 -1.68 13.43
N VAL A 163 -7.79 -1.97 12.46
CA VAL A 163 -6.50 -2.61 12.71
C VAL A 163 -5.64 -1.79 13.68
N ALA A 164 -5.61 -0.47 13.55
CA ALA A 164 -4.90 0.43 14.47
C ALA A 164 -5.43 0.29 15.91
N LEU A 165 -6.75 0.37 16.09
CA LEU A 165 -7.39 0.26 17.40
C LEU A 165 -7.18 -1.11 18.05
N GLU A 166 -7.29 -2.18 17.26
CA GLU A 166 -7.10 -3.56 17.74
C GLU A 166 -5.67 -3.87 18.21
N ASN A 167 -4.69 -3.08 17.77
CA ASN A 167 -3.28 -3.39 17.95
C ASN A 167 -2.48 -2.28 18.66
N LYS A 168 -3.13 -1.19 19.11
CA LYS A 168 -2.47 -0.06 19.78
C LYS A 168 -1.61 -0.46 21.00
N ASP A 169 -2.06 -1.46 21.75
CA ASP A 169 -1.38 -1.97 22.94
C ASP A 169 -0.40 -3.12 22.61
N ARG A 170 -0.15 -3.38 21.34
CA ARG A 170 0.74 -4.44 20.82
C ARG A 170 1.99 -3.90 20.12
N GLY A 171 2.26 -2.60 20.24
CA GLY A 171 3.39 -1.96 19.56
C GLY A 171 3.26 -1.89 18.03
N ILE A 172 2.05 -2.07 17.49
CA ILE A 172 1.78 -2.04 16.06
C ILE A 172 1.06 -0.75 15.70
N THR A 173 1.57 -0.04 14.69
CA THR A 173 0.89 1.11 14.10
C THR A 173 0.28 0.74 12.73
N ALA A 174 -0.86 1.34 12.40
CA ALA A 174 -1.48 1.18 11.09
C ALA A 174 -2.03 2.53 10.60
N ASN A 175 -1.54 2.98 9.45
CA ASN A 175 -1.85 4.29 8.88
C ASN A 175 -2.20 4.20 7.40
N VAL A 176 -2.95 5.18 6.90
CA VAL A 176 -3.35 5.27 5.49
C VAL A 176 -2.89 6.60 4.92
N ILE A 177 -2.25 6.56 3.76
CA ILE A 177 -1.94 7.75 2.97
C ILE A 177 -3.00 7.88 1.88
N LEU A 178 -3.56 9.08 1.70
CA LEU A 178 -4.55 9.39 0.67
C LEU A 178 -3.91 10.29 -0.39
N PRO A 179 -3.28 9.76 -1.44
CA PRO A 179 -2.81 10.59 -2.52
C PRO A 179 -3.97 11.07 -3.41
N ALA A 180 -3.82 12.27 -3.98
CA ALA A 180 -4.53 12.66 -5.19
C ALA A 180 -3.91 11.96 -6.42
N THR A 181 -4.14 12.47 -7.63
CA THR A 181 -3.56 11.88 -8.84
C THR A 181 -2.04 11.95 -8.77
N MET A 182 -1.39 10.80 -8.83
CA MET A 182 0.08 10.71 -8.80
C MET A 182 0.66 10.80 -10.20
N ASP A 183 1.81 11.47 -10.32
CA ASP A 183 2.56 11.58 -11.57
C ASP A 183 3.28 10.26 -11.87
N THR A 184 2.56 9.35 -12.49
CA THR A 184 3.06 8.03 -12.91
C THR A 184 2.88 7.85 -14.42
N PRO A 185 3.70 7.00 -15.07
CA PRO A 185 3.53 6.73 -16.51
C PRO A 185 2.12 6.26 -16.87
N ALA A 186 1.50 5.44 -16.02
CA ALA A 186 0.14 4.95 -16.26
C ALA A 186 -0.92 6.07 -16.20
N ASN A 187 -0.80 6.98 -15.23
CA ASN A 187 -1.73 8.11 -15.12
C ASN A 187 -1.53 9.12 -16.25
N ARG A 188 -0.28 9.40 -16.64
CA ARG A 188 0.01 10.25 -17.82
C ARG A 188 -0.56 9.66 -19.11
N ALA A 189 -0.49 8.33 -19.27
CA ALA A 189 -1.07 7.66 -20.42
C ALA A 189 -2.61 7.68 -20.41
N ALA A 190 -3.23 7.64 -19.24
CA ALA A 190 -4.68 7.70 -19.07
C ALA A 190 -5.26 9.11 -19.30
N ASP A 191 -4.51 10.16 -18.97
CA ASP A 191 -4.90 11.55 -19.22
C ASP A 191 -3.69 12.36 -19.75
N PRO A 192 -3.39 12.25 -21.06
CA PRO A 192 -2.20 12.87 -21.65
C PRO A 192 -2.28 14.40 -21.77
N HIS A 193 -3.46 14.98 -21.56
CA HIS A 193 -3.68 16.43 -21.68
C HIS A 193 -3.77 17.13 -20.30
N ALA A 194 -3.65 16.39 -19.20
CA ALA A 194 -3.67 16.96 -17.86
C ALA A 194 -2.44 17.84 -17.58
N ASP A 195 -2.61 18.78 -16.67
CA ASP A 195 -1.49 19.56 -16.11
C ASP A 195 -0.76 18.74 -15.04
N PHE A 196 0.26 18.00 -15.46
CA PHE A 196 1.05 17.13 -14.56
C PHE A 196 1.78 17.89 -13.46
N SER A 197 1.96 19.22 -13.59
CA SER A 197 2.61 20.04 -12.54
C SER A 197 1.80 20.15 -11.25
N LYS A 198 0.52 19.79 -11.32
CA LYS A 198 -0.40 19.73 -10.17
C LYS A 198 -0.41 18.36 -9.48
N TRP A 199 0.04 17.32 -10.18
CA TRP A 199 -0.01 15.96 -9.68
C TRP A 199 0.98 15.72 -8.56
N VAL A 200 0.67 14.71 -7.75
CA VAL A 200 1.53 14.30 -6.63
C VAL A 200 2.76 13.58 -7.17
N ASP A 201 3.95 14.03 -6.76
CA ASP A 201 5.18 13.29 -6.98
C ASP A 201 5.16 11.98 -6.17
N PRO A 202 5.25 10.79 -6.81
CA PRO A 202 5.27 9.51 -6.13
C PRO A 202 6.40 9.38 -5.09
N GLN A 203 7.51 10.10 -5.27
CA GLN A 203 8.62 10.11 -4.32
C GLN A 203 8.20 10.72 -2.98
N GLN A 204 7.33 11.73 -2.97
CA GLN A 204 6.84 12.32 -1.71
C GLN A 204 5.96 11.34 -0.94
N VAL A 205 5.14 10.55 -1.65
CA VAL A 205 4.34 9.47 -1.03
C VAL A 205 5.26 8.38 -0.47
N ALA A 206 6.31 8.01 -1.19
CA ALA A 206 7.30 7.02 -0.75
C ALA A 206 8.07 7.51 0.50
N ASN A 207 8.45 8.78 0.55
CA ASN A 207 9.11 9.39 1.72
C ASN A 207 8.21 9.39 2.95
N LEU A 208 6.92 9.72 2.78
CA LEU A 208 5.95 9.66 3.87
C LEU A 208 5.72 8.22 4.35
N ALA A 209 5.65 7.26 3.43
CA ALA A 209 5.53 5.85 3.78
C ALA A 209 6.75 5.36 4.57
N LEU A 210 7.96 5.79 4.19
CA LEU A 210 9.19 5.50 4.93
C LEU A 210 9.15 6.09 6.35
N TRP A 211 8.75 7.36 6.49
CA TRP A 211 8.64 8.00 7.80
C TRP A 211 7.62 7.27 8.69
N LEU A 212 6.44 6.93 8.16
CA LEU A 212 5.41 6.18 8.90
C LEU A 212 5.87 4.77 9.30
N ALA A 213 6.81 4.19 8.56
CA ALA A 213 7.39 2.89 8.85
C ALA A 213 8.57 2.96 9.84
N SER A 214 9.07 4.14 10.15
CA SER A 214 10.20 4.35 11.05
C SER A 214 9.77 4.51 12.51
N ASP A 215 10.75 4.48 13.42
CA ASP A 215 10.52 4.72 14.85
C ASP A 215 10.16 6.17 15.15
N ALA A 216 10.47 7.12 14.26
CA ALA A 216 10.06 8.52 14.38
C ALA A 216 8.52 8.68 14.38
N ALA A 217 7.79 7.73 13.77
CA ALA A 217 6.34 7.71 13.73
C ALA A 217 5.71 6.67 14.70
N ALA A 218 6.45 6.17 15.69
CA ALA A 218 6.00 5.09 16.57
C ALA A 218 4.70 5.39 17.35
N GLN A 219 4.34 6.66 17.50
CA GLN A 219 3.10 7.08 18.17
C GLN A 219 2.00 7.51 17.18
N VAL A 220 2.25 7.42 15.87
CA VAL A 220 1.26 7.73 14.84
C VAL A 220 0.55 6.45 14.43
N THR A 221 -0.71 6.29 14.85
CA THR A 221 -1.54 5.14 14.48
C THR A 221 -2.99 5.57 14.27
N GLY A 222 -3.68 4.93 13.32
CA GLY A 222 -5.05 5.28 12.92
C GLY A 222 -5.12 6.56 12.08
N ALA A 223 -3.99 7.12 11.68
CA ALA A 223 -3.96 8.34 10.88
C ALA A 223 -4.38 8.09 9.44
N VAL A 224 -5.08 9.07 8.89
CA VAL A 224 -5.48 9.16 7.47
C VAL A 224 -4.89 10.44 6.92
N ILE A 225 -3.83 10.34 6.15
CA ILE A 225 -2.97 11.47 5.82
C ILE A 225 -3.14 11.83 4.34
N PRO A 226 -3.71 13.02 4.03
CA PRO A 226 -3.82 13.50 2.66
C PRO A 226 -2.45 13.91 2.09
N VAL A 227 -2.22 13.57 0.82
CA VAL A 227 -1.08 14.02 0.02
C VAL A 227 -1.63 14.45 -1.33
N TYR A 228 -2.07 15.69 -1.45
CA TYR A 228 -2.83 16.17 -2.61
C TYR A 228 -2.00 16.98 -3.61
N GLY A 229 -0.72 17.27 -3.29
CA GLY A 229 0.13 18.08 -4.17
C GLY A 229 -0.38 19.52 -4.25
N LYS A 230 -0.53 20.01 -5.48
CA LYS A 230 -1.10 21.34 -5.76
C LYS A 230 -2.58 21.29 -6.15
N ASP A 231 -3.20 20.12 -6.07
CA ASP A 231 -4.60 19.88 -6.40
C ASP A 231 -5.47 19.93 -5.13
N LEU A 232 -5.42 21.10 -4.46
CA LEU A 232 -6.20 21.41 -3.26
C LEU A 232 -7.51 22.11 -3.63
#